data_dbb52d6ae9d69dba5c0c6958f9c07700
#
_entry.id   dbb52d6ae9d69dba5c0c6958f9c07700
#
_cell.length_a   1.000
_cell.length_b   1.000
_cell.length_c   1.000
_cell.angle_alpha   90.00
_cell.angle_beta   90.00
_cell.angle_gamma   90.00
#
_symmetry.space_group_name_H-M   'P 1'
#
loop_
_entity.id
_entity.type
_entity.pdbx_description
1 polymer ?
#
loop_
_entity_poly.entity_id
_entity_poly.type
_entity_poly.pdbx_seq_one_letter_code
_entity_poly.pdbx_strand_id
1 'polypeptide(L)'
;MSGQPNFGVLLERYFTQRLMQQRRASAHTIASYRDTFKMLLQFVHKRLRKAPSALSLDDIDAPLVMAFLDDMELTRGITARTRNLRLTAVHSFFRFAAFEAPTHSALIQRVLAIPAKRF
;
A
#
# COMPACT_ATOMS: atom_id res chain seq x y z
N MET A 1 -25.24 -5.74 3.56
CA MET A 1 -24.00 -5.33 4.19
C MET A 1 -22.80 -5.82 3.38
N SER A 2 -21.88 -4.95 3.16
CA SER A 2 -20.69 -5.30 2.41
C SER A 2 -19.70 -6.08 3.27
N GLY A 3 -19.17 -7.18 2.75
CA GLY A 3 -18.09 -7.90 3.41
C GLY A 3 -16.71 -7.39 3.06
N GLN A 4 -16.61 -6.42 2.17
CA GLN A 4 -15.33 -5.94 1.65
C GLN A 4 -14.90 -4.67 2.38
N PRO A 5 -13.73 -4.68 3.06
CA PRO A 5 -13.22 -3.45 3.66
C PRO A 5 -12.82 -2.46 2.58
N ASN A 6 -13.20 -1.20 2.78
CA ASN A 6 -12.84 -0.12 1.86
C ASN A 6 -11.37 0.25 2.06
N PHE A 7 -10.61 0.23 0.97
CA PHE A 7 -9.18 0.50 1.02
C PHE A 7 -8.89 1.92 1.51
N GLY A 8 -9.64 2.92 1.02
CA GLY A 8 -9.42 4.31 1.42
C GLY A 8 -9.67 4.56 2.91
N VAL A 9 -10.70 3.93 3.45
CA VAL A 9 -11.02 4.04 4.88
C VAL A 9 -9.90 3.42 5.73
N LEU A 10 -9.41 2.23 5.32
CA LEU A 10 -8.31 1.59 6.02
C LEU A 10 -7.04 2.42 5.94
N LEU A 11 -6.78 3.02 4.77
CA LEU A 11 -5.60 3.84 4.57
C LEU A 11 -5.62 5.08 5.46
N GLU A 12 -6.77 5.73 5.56
CA GLU A 12 -6.94 6.89 6.45
C GLU A 12 -6.70 6.52 7.91
N ARG A 13 -7.27 5.40 8.36
CA ARG A 13 -7.04 4.92 9.72
C ARG A 13 -5.57 4.60 9.97
N TYR A 14 -4.92 4.02 8.97
CA TYR A 14 -3.50 3.71 9.07
C TYR A 14 -2.68 4.98 9.34
N PHE A 15 -2.92 6.04 8.56
CA PHE A 15 -2.17 7.27 8.74
C PHE A 15 -2.49 7.96 10.07
N THR A 16 -3.75 8.05 10.43
CA THR A 16 -4.13 8.80 11.65
C THR A 16 -3.89 8.01 12.92
N GLN A 17 -4.29 6.75 12.97
CA GLN A 17 -4.20 5.96 14.19
C GLN A 17 -2.86 5.25 14.34
N ARG A 18 -2.38 4.59 13.30
CA ARG A 18 -1.15 3.81 13.40
C ARG A 18 0.09 4.68 13.35
N LEU A 19 0.26 5.44 12.28
CA LEU A 19 1.49 6.21 12.10
C LEU A 19 1.58 7.42 13.03
N MET A 20 0.52 8.21 13.10
CA MET A 20 0.57 9.47 13.88
C MET A 20 0.41 9.24 15.37
N GLN A 21 -0.55 8.42 15.79
CA GLN A 21 -0.86 8.24 17.20
C GLN A 21 -0.05 7.13 17.87
N GLN A 22 -0.08 5.93 17.29
CA GLN A 22 0.53 4.77 17.94
C GLN A 22 2.04 4.72 17.75
N ARG A 23 2.52 4.94 16.54
CA ARG A 23 3.94 4.82 16.23
C ARG A 23 4.69 6.14 16.33
N ARG A 24 3.99 7.26 16.34
CA ARG A 24 4.59 8.59 16.37
C ARG A 24 5.67 8.74 15.31
N ALA A 25 5.35 8.27 14.09
CA ALA A 25 6.29 8.34 12.99
C ALA A 25 6.69 9.80 12.73
N SER A 26 7.93 10.00 12.28
CA SER A 26 8.39 11.35 11.96
C SER A 26 7.58 11.96 10.81
N ALA A 27 7.56 13.30 10.75
CA ALA A 27 6.90 13.99 9.65
C ALA A 27 7.46 13.57 8.30
N HIS A 28 8.77 13.32 8.24
CA HIS A 28 9.43 12.87 7.02
C HIS A 28 8.93 11.49 6.58
N THR A 29 8.82 10.55 7.52
CA THR A 29 8.30 9.21 7.23
C THR A 29 6.86 9.27 6.76
N ILE A 30 6.03 10.07 7.43
CA ILE A 30 4.62 10.21 7.05
C ILE A 30 4.51 10.77 5.63
N ALA A 31 5.29 11.80 5.30
CA ALA A 31 5.27 12.40 3.97
C ALA A 31 5.72 11.40 2.91
N SER A 32 6.79 10.64 3.17
CA SER A 32 7.31 9.64 2.25
C SER A 32 6.28 8.53 1.98
N TYR A 33 5.63 8.04 3.03
CA TYR A 33 4.62 7.00 2.91
C TYR A 33 3.38 7.53 2.18
N ARG A 34 2.99 8.78 2.48
CA ARG A 34 1.87 9.41 1.79
C ARG A 34 2.12 9.51 0.29
N ASP A 35 3.34 9.87 -0.11
CA ASP A 35 3.71 9.93 -1.52
C ASP A 35 3.58 8.56 -2.19
N THR A 36 4.02 7.51 -1.50
CA THR A 36 3.91 6.15 -2.03
C THR A 36 2.45 5.79 -2.32
N PHE A 37 1.55 6.04 -1.37
CA PHE A 37 0.15 5.69 -1.55
C PHE A 37 -0.55 6.60 -2.56
N LYS A 38 -0.14 7.85 -2.67
CA LYS A 38 -0.64 8.73 -3.73
C LYS A 38 -0.31 8.15 -5.11
N MET A 39 0.93 7.73 -5.30
CA MET A 39 1.36 7.11 -6.57
C MET A 39 0.66 5.78 -6.82
N LEU A 40 0.49 4.97 -5.77
CA LEU A 40 -0.24 3.71 -5.89
C LEU A 40 -1.67 3.94 -6.33
N LEU A 41 -2.36 4.90 -5.71
CA LEU A 41 -3.75 5.21 -6.07
C LEU A 41 -3.85 5.70 -7.52
N GLN A 42 -2.91 6.50 -7.98
CA GLN A 42 -2.87 6.94 -9.37
C GLN A 42 -2.68 5.76 -10.33
N PHE A 43 -1.79 4.84 -9.99
CA PHE A 43 -1.53 3.65 -10.78
C PHE A 43 -2.79 2.77 -10.86
N VAL A 44 -3.41 2.52 -9.70
CA VAL A 44 -4.61 1.69 -9.62
C VAL A 44 -5.77 2.31 -10.40
N HIS A 45 -5.93 3.63 -10.31
CA HIS A 45 -6.98 4.33 -11.06
C HIS A 45 -6.83 4.10 -12.56
N LYS A 46 -5.62 4.20 -13.08
CA LYS A 46 -5.37 3.95 -14.51
C LYS A 46 -5.62 2.51 -14.88
N ARG A 47 -5.24 1.58 -14.01
CA ARG A 47 -5.28 0.15 -14.33
C ARG A 47 -6.67 -0.45 -14.18
N LEU A 48 -7.36 -0.12 -13.09
CA LEU A 48 -8.67 -0.71 -12.79
C LEU A 48 -9.83 0.19 -13.15
N ARG A 49 -9.57 1.44 -13.48
CA ARG A 49 -10.62 2.43 -13.79
C ARG A 49 -11.61 2.60 -12.63
N LYS A 50 -11.11 2.51 -11.39
CA LYS A 50 -11.90 2.69 -10.18
C LYS A 50 -11.44 3.94 -9.45
N ALA A 51 -12.40 4.72 -8.95
CA ALA A 51 -12.12 5.83 -8.06
C ALA A 51 -11.60 5.28 -6.72
N PRO A 52 -10.76 6.05 -6.00
CA PRO A 52 -10.26 5.59 -4.68
C PRO A 52 -11.36 5.17 -3.73
N SER A 53 -12.51 5.86 -3.74
CA SER A 53 -13.64 5.53 -2.86
C SER A 53 -14.29 4.19 -3.20
N ALA A 54 -14.06 3.66 -4.39
CA ALA A 54 -14.64 2.40 -4.83
C ALA A 54 -13.68 1.22 -4.65
N LEU A 55 -12.46 1.46 -4.16
CA LEU A 55 -11.47 0.39 -3.99
C LEU A 55 -11.74 -0.40 -2.72
N SER A 56 -11.69 -1.73 -2.85
CA SER A 56 -11.68 -2.62 -1.70
C SER A 56 -10.25 -3.11 -1.46
N LEU A 57 -10.02 -3.67 -0.28
CA LEU A 57 -8.72 -4.24 0.03
C LEU A 57 -8.35 -5.34 -0.98
N ASP A 58 -9.34 -6.12 -1.45
CA ASP A 58 -9.10 -7.18 -2.42
C ASP A 58 -8.59 -6.69 -3.76
N ASP A 59 -8.83 -5.44 -4.09
CA ASP A 59 -8.30 -4.86 -5.33
C ASP A 59 -6.79 -4.68 -5.30
N ILE A 60 -6.20 -4.60 -4.10
CA ILE A 60 -4.78 -4.30 -3.93
C ILE A 60 -4.05 -5.58 -3.52
N ASP A 61 -3.95 -6.50 -4.46
CA ASP A 61 -3.33 -7.81 -4.24
C ASP A 61 -1.84 -7.79 -4.61
N ALA A 62 -1.16 -8.92 -4.38
CA ALA A 62 0.27 -9.01 -4.64
C ALA A 62 0.65 -8.76 -6.10
N PRO A 63 -0.06 -9.34 -7.09
CA PRO A 63 0.25 -9.03 -8.49
C PRO A 63 0.13 -7.54 -8.82
N LEU A 64 -0.88 -6.86 -8.27
CA LEU A 64 -1.05 -5.43 -8.50
C LEU A 64 0.09 -4.62 -7.88
N VAL A 65 0.47 -4.95 -6.64
CA VAL A 65 1.57 -4.25 -5.97
C VAL A 65 2.87 -4.44 -6.74
N MET A 66 3.16 -5.66 -7.19
CA MET A 66 4.36 -5.92 -7.99
C MET A 66 4.32 -5.13 -9.31
N ALA A 67 3.17 -5.08 -9.97
CA ALA A 67 3.02 -4.30 -11.20
C ALA A 67 3.26 -2.81 -10.94
N PHE A 68 2.78 -2.29 -9.81
CA PHE A 68 3.02 -0.91 -9.42
C PHE A 68 4.51 -0.63 -9.24
N LEU A 69 5.21 -1.51 -8.52
CA LEU A 69 6.65 -1.32 -8.29
C LEU A 69 7.44 -1.40 -9.61
N ASP A 70 7.07 -2.31 -10.49
CA ASP A 70 7.70 -2.44 -11.81
C ASP A 70 7.44 -1.20 -12.66
N ASP A 71 6.22 -0.67 -12.61
CA ASP A 71 5.88 0.56 -13.33
C ASP A 71 6.71 1.75 -12.84
N MET A 72 6.93 1.85 -11.52
CA MET A 72 7.77 2.90 -10.96
C MET A 72 9.20 2.84 -11.52
N GLU A 73 9.76 1.64 -11.64
CA GLU A 73 11.09 1.49 -12.22
C GLU A 73 11.13 1.86 -13.69
N LEU A 74 10.12 1.42 -14.46
CA LEU A 74 10.09 1.61 -15.91
C LEU A 74 9.77 3.06 -16.31
N THR A 75 8.79 3.67 -15.66
CA THR A 75 8.30 4.99 -16.08
C THR A 75 8.97 6.14 -15.33
N ARG A 76 9.39 5.93 -14.09
CA ARG A 76 10.02 6.98 -13.29
C ARG A 76 11.50 6.74 -13.04
N GLY A 77 12.01 5.59 -13.48
CA GLY A 77 13.44 5.30 -13.37
C GLY A 77 13.96 5.22 -11.94
N ILE A 78 13.12 4.82 -10.98
CA ILE A 78 13.57 4.73 -9.60
C ILE A 78 14.59 3.59 -9.43
N THR A 79 15.48 3.77 -8.45
CA THR A 79 16.49 2.76 -8.12
C THR A 79 15.88 1.60 -7.35
N ALA A 80 16.64 0.50 -7.23
CA ALA A 80 16.22 -0.62 -6.39
C ALA A 80 16.02 -0.19 -4.93
N ARG A 81 16.86 0.71 -4.43
CA ARG A 81 16.72 1.26 -3.08
C ARG A 81 15.39 1.98 -2.92
N THR A 82 15.03 2.86 -3.85
CA THR A 82 13.76 3.58 -3.78
C THR A 82 12.58 2.64 -3.93
N ARG A 83 12.68 1.64 -4.83
CA ARG A 83 11.64 0.61 -4.95
C ARG A 83 11.41 -0.08 -3.61
N ASN A 84 12.47 -0.43 -2.90
CA ASN A 84 12.36 -1.08 -1.61
C ASN A 84 11.74 -0.18 -0.55
N LEU A 85 12.01 1.13 -0.60
CA LEU A 85 11.35 2.08 0.29
C LEU A 85 9.85 2.14 0.04
N ARG A 86 9.43 2.12 -1.23
CA ARG A 86 8.00 2.08 -1.57
C ARG A 86 7.36 0.78 -1.05
N LEU A 87 8.04 -0.34 -1.24
CA LEU A 87 7.56 -1.62 -0.74
C LEU A 87 7.44 -1.62 0.79
N THR A 88 8.38 -1.02 1.49
CA THR A 88 8.32 -0.90 2.95
C THR A 88 7.06 -0.16 3.40
N ALA A 89 6.70 0.92 2.70
CA ALA A 89 5.47 1.64 3.01
C ALA A 89 4.24 0.77 2.82
N VAL A 90 4.19 0.04 1.70
CA VAL A 90 3.07 -0.87 1.41
C VAL A 90 3.00 -1.97 2.47
N HIS A 91 4.12 -2.58 2.82
CA HIS A 91 4.16 -3.62 3.85
C HIS A 91 3.69 -3.11 5.20
N SER A 92 4.09 -1.89 5.57
CA SER A 92 3.67 -1.29 6.83
C SER A 92 2.14 -1.16 6.90
N PHE A 93 1.53 -0.68 5.81
CA PHE A 93 0.07 -0.60 5.73
C PHE A 93 -0.58 -1.99 5.86
N PHE A 94 -0.06 -2.98 5.13
CA PHE A 94 -0.67 -4.31 5.15
C PHE A 94 -0.51 -5.01 6.49
N ARG A 95 0.53 -4.72 7.26
CA ARG A 95 0.60 -5.20 8.65
C ARG A 95 -0.51 -4.62 9.50
N PHE A 96 -0.82 -3.34 9.32
CA PHE A 96 -1.96 -2.72 9.98
C PHE A 96 -3.27 -3.34 9.51
N ALA A 97 -3.43 -3.54 8.19
CA ALA A 97 -4.64 -4.13 7.63
C ALA A 97 -4.90 -5.54 8.19
N ALA A 98 -3.86 -6.27 8.55
CA ALA A 98 -4.01 -7.60 9.14
C ALA A 98 -4.79 -7.58 10.44
N PHE A 99 -4.66 -6.50 11.22
CA PHE A 99 -5.46 -6.34 12.45
C PHE A 99 -6.89 -5.94 12.15
N GLU A 100 -7.07 -5.07 11.14
CA GLU A 100 -8.38 -4.49 10.84
C GLU A 100 -9.25 -5.42 10.00
N ALA A 101 -8.63 -6.29 9.20
CA ALA A 101 -9.35 -7.17 8.26
C ALA A 101 -8.80 -8.59 8.31
N PRO A 102 -8.94 -9.29 9.44
CA PRO A 102 -8.34 -10.63 9.60
C PRO A 102 -8.90 -11.66 8.63
N THR A 103 -10.11 -11.48 8.12
CA THR A 103 -10.68 -12.39 7.13
C THR A 103 -9.98 -12.32 5.78
N HIS A 104 -9.14 -11.31 5.57
CA HIS A 104 -8.37 -11.14 4.34
C HIS A 104 -6.90 -11.55 4.50
N SER A 105 -6.60 -12.38 5.50
CA SER A 105 -5.22 -12.74 5.83
C SER A 105 -4.48 -13.40 4.68
N ALA A 106 -5.15 -14.23 3.86
CA ALA A 106 -4.49 -14.89 2.75
C ALA A 106 -3.93 -13.88 1.73
N LEU A 107 -4.74 -12.90 1.36
CA LEU A 107 -4.32 -11.83 0.45
C LEU A 107 -3.20 -11.00 1.08
N ILE A 108 -3.36 -10.64 2.35
CA ILE A 108 -2.40 -9.81 3.08
C ILE A 108 -1.04 -10.51 3.15
N GLN A 109 -1.03 -11.80 3.48
CA GLN A 109 0.22 -12.56 3.59
C GLN A 109 0.96 -12.62 2.25
N ARG A 110 0.26 -12.70 1.15
CA ARG A 110 0.89 -12.70 -0.17
C ARG A 110 1.55 -11.36 -0.48
N VAL A 111 0.91 -10.26 -0.11
CA VAL A 111 1.52 -8.93 -0.27
C VAL A 111 2.76 -8.80 0.61
N LEU A 112 2.65 -9.23 1.86
CA LEU A 112 3.78 -9.17 2.81
C LEU A 112 4.95 -10.06 2.38
N ALA A 113 4.69 -11.08 1.57
CA ALA A 113 5.72 -11.99 1.08
C ALA A 113 6.49 -11.45 -0.13
N ILE A 114 6.07 -10.31 -0.72
CA ILE A 114 6.82 -9.72 -1.82
C ILE A 114 8.21 -9.35 -1.34
N PRO A 115 9.28 -9.90 -1.94
CA PRO A 115 10.63 -9.66 -1.45
C PRO A 115 11.18 -8.32 -1.91
N ALA A 116 12.07 -7.75 -1.08
CA ALA A 116 12.84 -6.60 -1.48
C ALA A 116 13.85 -6.99 -2.57
N LYS A 117 14.16 -6.05 -3.45
CA LYS A 117 15.17 -6.25 -4.47
C LYS A 117 16.56 -6.11 -3.86
N ARG A 118 17.47 -6.95 -4.31
CA ARG A 118 18.89 -6.82 -3.94
C ARG A 118 19.55 -5.74 -4.80
N PHE A 119 20.53 -5.08 -4.22
CA PHE A 119 21.32 -4.09 -4.95
C PHE A 119 22.72 -3.97 -4.37
#